data_e808761ff68aacceba895144696dde2f
#
_entry.id   e808761ff68aacceba895144696dde2f
#
_cell.length_a   1.000
_cell.length_b   1.000
_cell.length_c   1.000
_cell.angle_alpha   90.00
_cell.angle_beta   90.00
_cell.angle_gamma   90.00
#
_symmetry.space_group_name_H-M   'P 1'
#
loop_
_entity.id
_entity.type
_entity.pdbx_description
1 polymer ?
#
loop_
_entity_poly.entity_id
_entity_poly.type
_entity_poly.pdbx_seq_one_letter_code
_entity_poly.pdbx_strand_id
1 'polypeptide(L)'
;MSSSHKIGSAGIAVYHATQNVLAGRDDEPVDAKLHLAAEFWNEVAEHIPDWKLAKQRKVSAADLRRDYIHAHTLALVSLGRAGNELLRRHPRDWKSKLGRLKTLDWSRNNAKLWEGRAMNAGRLSKRGVNVVLTGNLIKKHLGLKLTAEEQALENDFLGVKNGQLV
;
A
#
# COMPACT_ATOMS: atom_id res chain seq x y z
N MET A 1 31.35 -18.54 -12.61
CA MET A 1 30.18 -19.14 -11.90
C MET A 1 29.19 -18.03 -11.59
N SER A 2 28.14 -17.96 -12.38
CA SER A 2 27.09 -16.95 -12.21
C SER A 2 26.23 -17.33 -11.00
N SER A 3 26.35 -16.57 -9.92
CA SER A 3 25.48 -16.69 -8.73
C SER A 3 24.13 -16.05 -9.09
N SER A 4 23.21 -16.87 -9.60
CA SER A 4 21.83 -16.46 -9.83
C SER A 4 21.18 -16.24 -8.48
N HIS A 5 21.18 -15.00 -8.00
CA HIS A 5 20.43 -14.60 -6.80
C HIS A 5 18.93 -14.72 -7.18
N LYS A 6 18.31 -15.79 -6.74
CA LYS A 6 16.83 -15.90 -6.77
C LYS A 6 16.27 -14.77 -5.89
N ILE A 7 15.73 -13.75 -6.54
CA ILE A 7 14.96 -12.70 -5.84
C ILE A 7 13.77 -13.41 -5.19
N GLY A 8 13.72 -13.41 -3.86
CA GLY A 8 12.61 -14.03 -3.12
C GLY A 8 11.28 -13.32 -3.39
N SER A 9 10.16 -13.98 -3.10
CA SER A 9 8.80 -13.43 -3.30
C SER A 9 8.59 -12.04 -2.70
N ALA A 10 9.21 -11.74 -1.57
CA ALA A 10 9.19 -10.41 -0.94
C ALA A 10 9.89 -9.34 -1.81
N GLY A 11 11.02 -9.67 -2.42
CA GLY A 11 11.72 -8.78 -3.35
C GLY A 11 10.89 -8.46 -4.61
N ILE A 12 10.19 -9.46 -5.14
CA ILE A 12 9.28 -9.27 -6.29
C ILE A 12 8.13 -8.34 -5.91
N ALA A 13 7.54 -8.49 -4.73
CA ALA A 13 6.46 -7.63 -4.24
C ALA A 13 6.89 -6.16 -4.13
N VAL A 14 8.06 -5.90 -3.56
CA VAL A 14 8.63 -4.55 -3.45
C VAL A 14 8.95 -3.97 -4.83
N TYR A 15 9.47 -4.78 -5.75
CA TYR A 15 9.72 -4.37 -7.13
C TYR A 15 8.44 -3.90 -7.82
N HIS A 16 7.37 -4.69 -7.79
CA HIS A 16 6.09 -4.30 -8.38
C HIS A 16 5.48 -3.06 -7.71
N ALA A 17 5.55 -2.97 -6.39
CA ALA A 17 5.10 -1.80 -5.66
C ALA A 17 5.89 -0.55 -6.06
N THR A 18 7.21 -0.66 -6.22
CA THR A 18 8.08 0.43 -6.66
C THR A 18 7.77 0.88 -8.10
N GLN A 19 7.49 -0.05 -9.00
CA GLN A 19 7.03 0.30 -10.34
C GLN A 19 5.75 1.14 -10.31
N ASN A 20 4.83 0.85 -9.40
CA ASN A 20 3.63 1.67 -9.22
C ASN A 20 3.96 3.09 -8.70
N VAL A 21 4.89 3.22 -7.76
CA VAL A 21 5.35 4.54 -7.27
C VAL A 21 5.88 5.39 -8.43
N LEU A 22 6.63 4.77 -9.33
CA LEU A 22 7.35 5.44 -10.43
C LEU A 22 6.55 5.52 -11.74
N ALA A 23 5.33 5.04 -11.78
CA ALA A 23 4.50 5.05 -12.98
C ALA A 23 4.36 6.45 -13.59
N GLY A 24 4.51 6.56 -14.91
CA GLY A 24 4.44 7.84 -15.63
C GLY A 24 5.67 8.72 -15.54
N ARG A 25 6.83 8.17 -15.11
CA ARG A 25 8.13 8.85 -15.00
C ARG A 25 9.17 8.27 -15.97
N ASP A 26 8.72 7.82 -17.14
CA ASP A 26 9.58 7.12 -18.09
C ASP A 26 10.72 7.99 -18.64
N ASP A 27 10.48 9.28 -18.77
CA ASP A 27 11.43 10.27 -19.27
C ASP A 27 12.44 10.76 -18.20
N GLU A 28 12.26 10.37 -16.94
CA GLU A 28 13.17 10.79 -15.88
C GLU A 28 14.44 9.92 -15.85
N PRO A 29 15.62 10.50 -15.49
CA PRO A 29 16.86 9.73 -15.33
C PRO A 29 16.70 8.59 -14.33
N VAL A 30 17.35 7.46 -14.60
CA VAL A 30 17.27 6.25 -13.75
C VAL A 30 17.68 6.56 -12.30
N ASP A 31 18.77 7.30 -12.12
CA ASP A 31 19.26 7.66 -10.78
C ASP A 31 18.27 8.52 -10.00
N ALA A 32 17.59 9.45 -10.66
CA ALA A 32 16.55 10.26 -10.03
C ALA A 32 15.35 9.40 -9.60
N LYS A 33 14.93 8.46 -10.44
CA LYS A 33 13.86 7.51 -10.11
C LYS A 33 14.21 6.62 -8.93
N LEU A 34 15.43 6.07 -8.92
CA LEU A 34 15.91 5.24 -7.82
C LEU A 34 15.98 6.01 -6.50
N HIS A 35 16.48 7.25 -6.55
CA HIS A 35 16.53 8.11 -5.38
C HIS A 35 15.12 8.40 -4.82
N LEU A 36 14.19 8.77 -5.69
CA LEU A 36 12.80 9.04 -5.31
C LEU A 36 12.12 7.81 -4.69
N ALA A 37 12.32 6.63 -5.30
CA ALA A 37 11.76 5.38 -4.79
C ALA A 37 12.32 5.03 -3.40
N ALA A 38 13.63 5.16 -3.22
CA ALA A 38 14.27 4.93 -1.92
C ALA A 38 13.75 5.91 -0.86
N GLU A 39 13.66 7.19 -1.20
CA GLU A 39 13.13 8.23 -0.32
C GLU A 39 11.68 7.95 0.08
N PHE A 40 10.84 7.56 -0.90
CA PHE A 40 9.45 7.21 -0.65
C PHE A 40 9.31 6.03 0.33
N TRP A 41 9.99 4.92 0.07
CA TRP A 41 9.88 3.73 0.92
C TRP A 41 10.51 3.93 2.31
N ASN A 42 11.57 4.71 2.42
CA ASN A 42 12.13 5.10 3.71
C ASN A 42 11.13 5.91 4.52
N GLU A 43 10.44 6.86 3.89
CA GLU A 43 9.40 7.66 4.55
C GLU A 43 8.20 6.80 4.97
N VAL A 44 7.74 5.88 4.11
CA VAL A 44 6.69 4.92 4.48
C VAL A 44 7.11 4.10 5.71
N ALA A 45 8.35 3.59 5.72
CA ALA A 45 8.87 2.79 6.84
C ALA A 45 8.93 3.58 8.16
N GLU A 46 9.16 4.90 8.11
CA GLU A 46 9.11 5.77 9.28
C GLU A 46 7.72 5.86 9.92
N HIS A 47 6.67 5.63 9.13
CA HIS A 47 5.28 5.79 9.54
C HIS A 47 4.52 4.47 9.72
N ILE A 48 5.20 3.33 9.58
CA ILE A 48 4.66 2.01 9.92
C ILE A 48 5.57 1.41 11.02
N PRO A 49 5.20 1.59 12.31
CA PRO A 49 6.06 1.20 13.44
C PRO A 49 6.51 -0.27 13.42
N ASP A 50 5.63 -1.17 12.96
CA ASP A 50 5.93 -2.61 12.87
C ASP A 50 7.09 -2.91 11.91
N TRP A 51 7.27 -2.12 10.86
CA TRP A 51 8.40 -2.27 9.94
C TRP A 51 9.73 -1.91 10.61
N LYS A 52 9.73 -0.92 11.53
CA LYS A 52 10.91 -0.62 12.34
C LYS A 52 11.26 -1.77 13.28
N LEU A 53 10.26 -2.39 13.90
CA LEU A 53 10.46 -3.56 14.75
C LEU A 53 11.03 -4.75 13.96
N ALA A 54 10.55 -4.98 12.74
CA ALA A 54 11.08 -6.01 11.86
C ALA A 54 12.54 -5.72 11.46
N LYS A 55 12.87 -4.48 11.13
CA LYS A 55 14.25 -4.05 10.83
C LYS A 55 15.17 -4.27 12.02
N GLN A 56 14.69 -4.07 13.23
CA GLN A 56 15.40 -4.32 14.49
C GLN A 56 15.40 -5.81 14.90
N ARG A 57 14.82 -6.71 14.09
CA ARG A 57 14.68 -8.14 14.37
C ARG A 57 13.89 -8.44 15.65
N LYS A 58 13.03 -7.54 16.09
CA LYS A 58 12.16 -7.74 17.27
C LYS A 58 10.88 -8.49 16.95
N VAL A 59 10.46 -8.50 15.69
CA VAL A 59 9.35 -9.29 15.15
C VAL A 59 9.77 -9.94 13.85
N SER A 60 9.22 -11.12 13.56
CA SER A 60 9.51 -11.83 12.31
C SER A 60 8.58 -11.35 11.18
N ALA A 61 9.01 -11.56 9.92
CA ALA A 61 8.15 -11.32 8.77
C ALA A 61 6.90 -12.23 8.78
N ALA A 62 7.00 -13.43 9.35
CA ALA A 62 5.88 -14.35 9.50
C ALA A 62 4.84 -13.80 10.49
N ASP A 63 5.26 -13.24 11.62
CA ASP A 63 4.38 -12.61 12.60
C ASP A 63 3.65 -11.41 11.98
N LEU A 64 4.37 -10.54 11.25
CA LEU A 64 3.78 -9.41 10.57
C LEU A 64 2.72 -9.85 9.55
N ARG A 65 2.98 -10.89 8.76
CA ARG A 65 2.01 -11.41 7.78
C ARG A 65 0.78 -12.04 8.43
N ARG A 66 0.97 -12.70 9.58
CA ARG A 66 -0.14 -13.26 10.33
C ARG A 66 -1.10 -12.19 10.83
N ASP A 67 -0.57 -11.08 11.31
CA ASP A 67 -1.32 -10.13 12.12
C ASP A 67 -1.70 -8.84 11.37
N TYR A 68 -0.99 -8.48 10.29
CA TYR A 68 -1.13 -7.17 9.62
C TYR A 68 -1.29 -7.23 8.11
N ILE A 69 -2.10 -6.32 7.59
CA ILE A 69 -2.34 -6.13 6.14
C ILE A 69 -1.09 -5.58 5.44
N HIS A 70 -0.38 -4.62 6.05
CA HIS A 70 0.77 -3.93 5.43
C HIS A 70 1.95 -4.83 5.08
N ALA A 71 2.01 -6.06 5.58
CA ALA A 71 3.06 -7.03 5.29
C ALA A 71 2.79 -7.87 4.02
N HIS A 72 1.69 -7.60 3.32
CA HIS A 72 1.28 -8.36 2.14
C HIS A 72 1.46 -7.57 0.84
N THR A 73 1.71 -8.29 -0.25
CA THR A 73 1.89 -7.73 -1.59
C THR A 73 0.77 -6.78 -1.99
N LEU A 74 -0.48 -7.14 -1.71
CA LEU A 74 -1.65 -6.30 -1.99
C LEU A 74 -1.49 -4.90 -1.37
N ALA A 75 -1.11 -4.82 -0.11
CA ALA A 75 -0.94 -3.54 0.58
C ALA A 75 0.25 -2.75 0.03
N LEU A 76 1.38 -3.42 -0.27
CA LEU A 76 2.55 -2.77 -0.85
C LEU A 76 2.23 -2.15 -2.22
N VAL A 77 1.53 -2.89 -3.09
CA VAL A 77 1.09 -2.39 -4.39
C VAL A 77 0.10 -1.23 -4.24
N SER A 78 -0.84 -1.34 -3.31
CA SER A 78 -1.81 -0.27 -3.01
C SER A 78 -1.13 0.99 -2.47
N LEU A 79 -0.14 0.84 -1.59
CA LEU A 79 0.72 1.94 -1.11
C LEU A 79 1.49 2.59 -2.27
N GLY A 80 2.04 1.78 -3.18
CA GLY A 80 2.76 2.29 -4.35
C GLY A 80 1.86 3.13 -5.26
N ARG A 81 0.63 2.68 -5.52
CA ARG A 81 -0.37 3.43 -6.30
C ARG A 81 -0.78 4.73 -5.62
N ALA A 82 -1.10 4.68 -4.33
CA ALA A 82 -1.42 5.87 -3.55
C ALA A 82 -0.23 6.84 -3.48
N GLY A 83 0.98 6.30 -3.35
CA GLY A 83 2.23 7.06 -3.35
C GLY A 83 2.49 7.79 -4.66
N ASN A 84 2.26 7.14 -5.80
CA ASN A 84 2.37 7.79 -7.11
C ASN A 84 1.48 9.03 -7.21
N GLU A 85 0.23 8.90 -6.83
CA GLU A 85 -0.73 9.99 -6.84
C GLU A 85 -0.32 11.10 -5.87
N LEU A 86 0.14 10.72 -4.66
CA LEU A 86 0.62 11.64 -3.64
C LEU A 86 1.81 12.46 -4.14
N LEU A 87 2.81 11.82 -4.72
CA LEU A 87 4.01 12.48 -5.25
C LEU A 87 3.69 13.44 -6.40
N ARG A 88 2.70 13.09 -7.24
CA ARG A 88 2.28 13.93 -8.37
C ARG A 88 1.49 15.16 -7.92
N ARG A 89 0.55 14.99 -7.00
CA ARG A 89 -0.35 16.06 -6.57
C ARG A 89 0.22 16.93 -5.45
N HIS A 90 1.11 16.36 -4.66
CA HIS A 90 1.66 16.99 -3.46
C HIS A 90 3.20 16.94 -3.41
N PRO A 91 3.90 17.42 -4.47
CA PRO A 91 5.36 17.28 -4.54
C PRO A 91 6.12 17.99 -3.42
N ARG A 92 5.49 18.95 -2.75
CA ARG A 92 6.12 19.74 -1.69
C ARG A 92 5.85 19.22 -0.27
N ASP A 93 4.71 18.55 -0.05
CA ASP A 93 4.24 18.17 1.29
C ASP A 93 3.89 16.68 1.43
N TRP A 94 4.26 15.85 0.47
CA TRP A 94 3.95 14.42 0.45
C TRP A 94 4.46 13.66 1.68
N LYS A 95 5.63 14.01 2.21
CA LYS A 95 6.17 13.40 3.44
C LYS A 95 5.27 13.66 4.64
N SER A 96 4.85 14.91 4.81
CA SER A 96 3.90 15.27 5.88
C SER A 96 2.59 14.50 5.78
N LYS A 97 2.08 14.33 4.55
CA LYS A 97 0.85 13.56 4.33
C LYS A 97 1.04 12.07 4.62
N LEU A 98 2.18 11.48 4.27
CA LEU A 98 2.51 10.09 4.62
C LEU A 98 2.52 9.86 6.14
N GLY A 99 2.80 10.86 6.93
CA GLY A 99 2.72 10.80 8.39
C GLY A 99 1.40 10.29 8.94
N ARG A 100 0.30 10.44 8.18
CA ARG A 100 -1.02 9.92 8.53
C ARG A 100 -1.09 8.39 8.56
N LEU A 101 -0.16 7.68 7.89
CA LEU A 101 -0.10 6.21 7.94
C LEU A 101 0.05 5.67 9.37
N LYS A 102 0.63 6.45 10.29
CA LYS A 102 0.75 6.08 11.72
C LYS A 102 -0.59 5.81 12.39
N THR A 103 -1.67 6.42 11.92
CA THR A 103 -3.01 6.30 12.50
C THR A 103 -3.90 5.32 11.76
N LEU A 104 -3.43 4.71 10.68
CA LEU A 104 -4.16 3.66 9.98
C LEU A 104 -4.02 2.34 10.73
N ASP A 105 -5.15 1.76 11.11
CA ASP A 105 -5.16 0.44 11.74
C ASP A 105 -4.95 -0.66 10.68
N TRP A 106 -3.75 -1.22 10.68
CA TRP A 106 -3.35 -2.27 9.75
C TRP A 106 -3.67 -3.69 10.25
N SER A 107 -4.28 -3.83 11.43
CA SER A 107 -4.59 -5.14 11.99
C SER A 107 -5.59 -5.92 11.13
N ARG A 108 -5.27 -7.16 10.82
CA ARG A 108 -6.19 -8.09 10.13
C ARG A 108 -7.45 -8.37 10.95
N ASN A 109 -7.39 -8.19 12.26
CA ASN A 109 -8.55 -8.37 13.14
C ASN A 109 -9.60 -7.27 12.98
N ASN A 110 -9.25 -6.13 12.36
CA ASN A 110 -10.20 -5.08 12.03
C ASN A 110 -10.98 -5.42 10.76
N ALA A 111 -11.88 -6.41 10.87
CA ALA A 111 -12.71 -6.84 9.75
C ALA A 111 -13.61 -5.71 9.22
N LYS A 112 -14.06 -4.79 10.07
CA LYS A 112 -14.87 -3.64 9.67
C LYS A 112 -14.15 -2.77 8.64
N LEU A 113 -12.84 -2.64 8.77
CA LEU A 113 -12.02 -1.82 7.87
C LEU A 113 -11.59 -2.60 6.62
N TRP A 114 -11.20 -3.88 6.78
CA TRP A 114 -10.48 -4.62 5.77
C TRP A 114 -11.31 -5.68 5.02
N GLU A 115 -12.40 -6.17 5.59
CA GLU A 115 -13.24 -7.17 4.90
C GLU A 115 -13.92 -6.55 3.67
N GLY A 116 -13.82 -7.21 2.52
CA GLY A 116 -14.25 -6.71 1.23
C GLY A 116 -13.28 -5.75 0.56
N ARG A 117 -12.30 -5.18 1.30
CA ARG A 117 -11.22 -4.35 0.73
C ARG A 117 -9.96 -5.15 0.47
N ALA A 118 -9.26 -5.52 1.52
CA ALA A 118 -8.02 -6.29 1.44
C ALA A 118 -8.24 -7.79 1.64
N MET A 119 -9.33 -8.15 2.31
CA MET A 119 -9.68 -9.52 2.65
C MET A 119 -11.06 -9.89 2.11
N ASN A 120 -11.24 -11.20 1.84
CA ASN A 120 -12.54 -11.81 1.57
C ASN A 120 -12.65 -13.07 2.44
N ALA A 121 -13.66 -13.14 3.28
CA ALA A 121 -13.84 -14.20 4.27
C ALA A 121 -12.58 -14.42 5.14
N GLY A 122 -11.99 -13.35 5.63
CA GLY A 122 -10.81 -13.35 6.48
C GLY A 122 -9.48 -13.68 5.78
N ARG A 123 -9.48 -13.89 4.46
CA ARG A 123 -8.28 -14.22 3.68
C ARG A 123 -7.86 -13.06 2.81
N LEU A 124 -6.55 -12.81 2.73
CA LEU A 124 -6.00 -11.79 1.85
C LEU A 124 -6.38 -12.07 0.39
N SER A 125 -6.92 -11.04 -0.26
CA SER A 125 -7.34 -11.13 -1.65
C SER A 125 -6.16 -10.95 -2.60
N LYS A 126 -6.23 -11.64 -3.76
CA LYS A 126 -5.29 -11.44 -4.89
C LYS A 126 -5.96 -10.73 -6.07
N ARG A 127 -7.21 -10.30 -5.92
CA ARG A 127 -7.99 -9.69 -7.02
C ARG A 127 -7.63 -8.23 -7.21
N GLY A 128 -7.57 -7.79 -8.46
CA GLY A 128 -7.27 -6.40 -8.82
C GLY A 128 -8.23 -5.38 -8.20
N VAL A 129 -9.51 -5.72 -8.10
CA VAL A 129 -10.51 -4.86 -7.43
C VAL A 129 -10.17 -4.59 -5.97
N ASN A 130 -9.64 -5.58 -5.26
CA ASN A 130 -9.24 -5.41 -3.86
C ASN A 130 -7.98 -4.54 -3.72
N VAL A 131 -7.07 -4.58 -4.71
CA VAL A 131 -5.93 -3.65 -4.78
C VAL A 131 -6.43 -2.21 -4.89
N VAL A 132 -7.41 -1.95 -5.76
CA VAL A 132 -7.99 -0.61 -5.94
C VAL A 132 -8.72 -0.16 -4.67
N LEU A 133 -9.60 -0.99 -4.09
CA LEU A 133 -10.33 -0.65 -2.87
C LEU A 133 -9.41 -0.40 -1.67
N THR A 134 -8.35 -1.18 -1.52
CA THR A 134 -7.32 -0.96 -0.50
C THR A 134 -6.58 0.36 -0.76
N GLY A 135 -6.21 0.62 -2.01
CA GLY A 135 -5.61 1.89 -2.42
C GLY A 135 -6.51 3.10 -2.16
N ASN A 136 -7.81 2.96 -2.42
CA ASN A 136 -8.80 4.02 -2.13
C ASN A 136 -8.84 4.37 -0.64
N LEU A 137 -8.83 3.36 0.23
CA LEU A 137 -8.78 3.58 1.67
C LEU A 137 -7.52 4.34 2.06
N ILE A 138 -6.36 3.92 1.56
CA ILE A 138 -5.08 4.58 1.82
C ILE A 138 -5.12 6.02 1.31
N LYS A 139 -5.56 6.25 0.06
CA LYS A 139 -5.68 7.60 -0.52
C LYS A 139 -6.56 8.51 0.34
N LYS A 140 -7.74 8.05 0.72
CA LYS A 140 -8.65 8.81 1.59
C LYS A 140 -8.01 9.13 2.95
N HIS A 141 -7.32 8.17 3.53
CA HIS A 141 -6.61 8.35 4.80
C HIS A 141 -5.49 9.38 4.70
N LEU A 142 -4.79 9.43 3.57
CA LEU A 142 -3.76 10.44 3.27
C LEU A 142 -4.36 11.81 2.87
N GLY A 143 -5.67 11.92 2.72
CA GLY A 143 -6.36 13.14 2.32
C GLY A 143 -6.32 13.40 0.81
N LEU A 144 -6.15 12.36 0.01
CA LEU A 144 -6.24 12.43 -1.46
C LEU A 144 -7.69 12.24 -1.93
N LYS A 145 -8.04 12.90 -3.02
CA LYS A 145 -9.30 12.67 -3.71
C LYS A 145 -9.18 11.43 -4.61
N LEU A 146 -10.24 10.65 -4.68
CA LEU A 146 -10.35 9.55 -5.62
C LEU A 146 -10.63 10.05 -7.03
N THR A 147 -10.23 9.28 -8.05
CA THR A 147 -10.69 9.48 -9.43
C THR A 147 -12.16 9.12 -9.56
N ALA A 148 -12.80 9.48 -10.68
CA ALA A 148 -14.21 9.14 -10.92
C ALA A 148 -14.44 7.63 -10.90
N GLU A 149 -13.53 6.85 -11.51
CA GLU A 149 -13.60 5.39 -11.54
C GLU A 149 -13.38 4.78 -10.14
N GLU A 150 -12.41 5.29 -9.39
CA GLU A 150 -12.16 4.86 -8.01
C GLU A 150 -13.34 5.17 -7.10
N GLN A 151 -13.95 6.34 -7.28
CA GLN A 151 -15.14 6.73 -6.51
C GLN A 151 -16.36 5.88 -6.87
N ALA A 152 -16.56 5.54 -8.15
CA ALA A 152 -17.62 4.63 -8.57
C ALA A 152 -17.47 3.26 -7.90
N LEU A 153 -16.26 2.70 -7.92
CA LEU A 153 -15.96 1.42 -7.27
C LEU A 153 -16.16 1.48 -5.74
N GLU A 154 -15.80 2.60 -5.12
CA GLU A 154 -16.02 2.83 -3.70
C GLU A 154 -17.52 2.91 -3.35
N ASN A 155 -18.30 3.57 -4.21
CA ASN A 155 -19.76 3.66 -4.04
C ASN A 155 -20.42 2.29 -4.17
N ASP A 156 -20.03 1.49 -5.16
CA ASP A 156 -20.52 0.13 -5.33
C ASP A 156 -20.19 -0.75 -4.10
N PHE A 157 -18.97 -0.64 -3.61
CA PHE A 157 -18.55 -1.36 -2.40
C PHE A 157 -19.36 -0.95 -1.16
N LEU A 158 -19.59 0.34 -0.96
CA LEU A 158 -20.38 0.86 0.15
C LEU A 158 -21.88 0.56 -0.02
N GLY A 159 -22.39 0.58 -1.24
CA GLY A 159 -23.78 0.25 -1.57
C GLY A 159 -24.10 -1.21 -1.26
N VAL A 160 -23.20 -2.14 -1.58
CA VAL A 160 -23.34 -3.55 -1.22
C VAL A 160 -23.38 -3.72 0.30
N LYS A 161 -22.54 -3.01 1.07
CA LYS A 161 -22.56 -3.04 2.53
C LYS A 161 -23.83 -2.43 3.12
N ASN A 162 -24.30 -1.32 2.57
CA ASN A 162 -25.50 -0.63 3.02
C ASN A 162 -26.79 -1.36 2.62
N GLY A 163 -26.82 -2.07 1.49
CA GLY A 163 -27.93 -2.90 1.03
C GLY A 163 -28.19 -4.14 1.91
N GLN A 164 -27.25 -4.48 2.82
CA GLN A 164 -27.44 -5.50 3.86
C GLN A 164 -27.99 -4.93 5.18
N LEU A 165 -28.22 -3.63 5.24
CA LEU A 165 -28.69 -2.91 6.43
C LEU A 165 -30.15 -2.42 6.29
N VAL A 166 -30.86 -2.88 5.27
CA VAL A 166 -32.28 -2.60 5.07
C VAL A 166 -33.11 -3.83 5.35
#